data_e788ca56fd2f027881e750a1b10ec40b
#
_entry.id   e788ca56fd2f027881e750a1b10ec40b
#
_cell.length_a   1.000
_cell.length_b   1.000
_cell.length_c   1.000
_cell.angle_alpha   90.00
_cell.angle_beta   90.00
_cell.angle_gamma   90.00
#
_symmetry.space_group_name_H-M   'P 1'
#
loop_
_entity.id
_entity.type
_entity.pdbx_description
1 polymer ?
#
loop_
_entity_poly.entity_id
_entity_poly.type
_entity_poly.pdbx_seq_one_letter_code
_entity_poly.pdbx_strand_id
1 'polypeptide(L)'
;MTRRSWIGIHTDVTQKRQCVLASVVRGTVYAQRKPKSPDERDEMLKRLIDEEYTRHPFYGSRKMVVHLGRCGHRVNRKRTQRLMRSMGLAGMAPGPNTSWAHPQHKVYPYLLRGVPVVRVNQVWSTGITYIRLANGFAYLVAIIDWYSRRVLSWRVSNTMEAVFCVDCLEDAMREHGNPEVFNSDQGTQFTSEAFTGVLKREEITISMDGRGRAFDNIFVERLWRSVKHEDVYLNGYATIGELLIGLTKYFAFYNGERPHQALGNQTPDAVHANRAGGGAMIVDKYGATPGLPIALRSTATAFGEVRIEIQSAMQNTKIGAAPSSCVKSSAT
;
A
#
# COMPACT_ATOMS: atom_id res chain seq x y z
N MET A 1 -21.65 -19.75 26.95
CA MET A 1 -22.88 -20.52 26.62
C MET A 1 -23.75 -19.69 25.69
N THR A 2 -24.26 -20.30 24.62
CA THR A 2 -25.16 -19.57 23.67
C THR A 2 -26.60 -19.70 24.17
N ARG A 3 -27.44 -18.66 24.01
CA ARG A 3 -28.87 -18.67 24.42
C ARG A 3 -29.65 -19.89 23.89
N ARG A 4 -29.18 -20.49 22.79
CA ARG A 4 -29.73 -21.70 22.21
C ARG A 4 -29.56 -22.95 23.09
N SER A 5 -28.48 -23.05 23.88
CA SER A 5 -28.23 -24.20 24.78
C SER A 5 -29.17 -24.27 25.98
N TRP A 6 -29.95 -23.20 26.21
CA TRP A 6 -30.96 -23.17 27.29
C TRP A 6 -32.29 -23.78 26.91
N ILE A 7 -32.48 -24.08 25.60
CA ILE A 7 -33.75 -24.57 25.07
C ILE A 7 -33.69 -26.10 24.99
N GLY A 8 -34.64 -26.78 25.59
CA GLY A 8 -34.75 -28.25 25.62
C GLY A 8 -34.30 -28.92 26.93
N ILE A 9 -33.73 -28.17 27.86
CA ILE A 9 -33.23 -28.71 29.12
C ILE A 9 -34.38 -28.87 30.15
N HIS A 10 -35.45 -28.06 30.05
CA HIS A 10 -36.58 -28.05 30.98
C HIS A 10 -37.81 -28.62 30.29
N THR A 11 -38.44 -29.62 30.90
CA THR A 11 -39.65 -30.31 30.40
C THR A 11 -40.95 -29.60 30.76
N ASP A 12 -40.93 -28.77 31.80
CA ASP A 12 -42.16 -28.13 32.34
C ASP A 12 -42.63 -26.90 31.53
N VAL A 13 -41.76 -26.43 30.62
CA VAL A 13 -42.07 -25.25 29.76
C VAL A 13 -41.97 -25.65 28.29
N THR A 14 -43.04 -25.40 27.53
CA THR A 14 -43.09 -25.71 26.12
C THR A 14 -41.94 -25.03 25.37
N GLN A 15 -41.34 -25.71 24.39
CA GLN A 15 -40.22 -25.16 23.58
C GLN A 15 -40.57 -23.79 22.98
N LYS A 16 -41.85 -23.56 22.60
CA LYS A 16 -42.31 -22.28 22.11
C LYS A 16 -42.11 -21.18 23.14
N ARG A 17 -42.46 -21.44 24.41
CA ARG A 17 -42.28 -20.50 25.51
C ARG A 17 -40.81 -20.31 25.89
N GLN A 18 -40.03 -21.37 25.86
CA GLN A 18 -38.56 -21.31 26.06
C GLN A 18 -37.89 -20.41 25.01
N CYS A 19 -38.27 -20.54 23.72
CA CYS A 19 -37.74 -19.71 22.65
C CYS A 19 -38.02 -18.21 22.89
N VAL A 20 -39.28 -17.88 23.35
CA VAL A 20 -39.64 -16.50 23.66
C VAL A 20 -38.82 -15.96 24.84
N LEU A 21 -38.70 -16.75 25.92
CA LEU A 21 -37.93 -16.35 27.12
C LEU A 21 -36.43 -16.17 26.83
N ALA A 22 -35.88 -17.05 26.00
CA ALA A 22 -34.46 -16.97 25.59
C ALA A 22 -34.21 -15.94 24.46
N SER A 23 -35.26 -15.29 23.92
CA SER A 23 -35.19 -14.41 22.75
C SER A 23 -34.49 -15.07 21.55
N VAL A 24 -34.82 -16.34 21.27
CA VAL A 24 -34.29 -17.13 20.18
C VAL A 24 -35.39 -17.45 19.17
N VAL A 25 -35.13 -17.18 17.89
CA VAL A 25 -36.09 -17.50 16.82
C VAL A 25 -36.26 -19.00 16.74
N ARG A 26 -37.51 -19.48 16.77
CA ARG A 26 -37.88 -20.91 16.75
C ARG A 26 -37.22 -21.68 15.61
N GLY A 27 -37.15 -21.11 14.40
CA GLY A 27 -36.46 -21.70 13.26
C GLY A 27 -34.98 -21.99 13.50
N THR A 28 -34.31 -21.19 14.35
CA THR A 28 -32.89 -21.39 14.72
C THR A 28 -32.69 -22.64 15.59
N VAL A 29 -33.69 -22.99 16.40
CA VAL A 29 -33.64 -24.18 17.28
C VAL A 29 -33.80 -25.46 16.47
N TYR A 30 -34.71 -25.47 15.51
CA TYR A 30 -34.99 -26.62 14.64
C TYR A 30 -34.05 -26.74 13.45
N ALA A 31 -33.28 -25.69 13.13
CA ALA A 31 -32.28 -25.75 12.05
C ALA A 31 -31.17 -26.76 12.42
N GLN A 32 -31.33 -28.00 11.99
CA GLN A 32 -30.24 -28.98 12.00
C GLN A 32 -29.18 -28.49 11.02
N ARG A 33 -28.03 -28.04 11.54
CA ARG A 33 -26.87 -27.82 10.68
C ARG A 33 -26.37 -29.17 10.20
N LYS A 34 -26.80 -29.61 9.03
CA LYS A 34 -26.14 -30.73 8.35
C LYS A 34 -24.65 -30.38 8.24
N PRO A 35 -23.76 -31.26 8.70
CA PRO A 35 -22.34 -31.04 8.45
C PRO A 35 -22.16 -30.92 6.92
N LYS A 36 -21.62 -29.80 6.50
CA LYS A 36 -21.33 -29.57 5.06
C LYS A 36 -20.22 -30.55 4.70
N SER A 37 -20.48 -31.46 3.73
CA SER A 37 -19.40 -32.24 3.15
C SER A 37 -18.28 -31.32 2.66
N PRO A 38 -17.01 -31.73 2.79
CA PRO A 38 -15.90 -30.96 2.28
C PRO A 38 -16.14 -30.60 0.80
N ASP A 39 -16.05 -29.31 0.47
CA ASP A 39 -16.12 -28.86 -0.92
C ASP A 39 -14.71 -29.03 -1.51
N GLU A 40 -14.53 -29.96 -2.45
CA GLU A 40 -13.25 -30.25 -3.10
C GLU A 40 -12.59 -28.96 -3.65
N ARG A 41 -13.40 -28.05 -4.14
CA ARG A 41 -12.93 -26.74 -4.60
C ARG A 41 -12.42 -25.87 -3.44
N ASP A 42 -13.02 -25.96 -2.26
CA ASP A 42 -12.53 -25.26 -1.06
C ASP A 42 -11.18 -25.85 -0.60
N GLU A 43 -11.02 -27.17 -0.66
CA GLU A 43 -9.76 -27.84 -0.28
C GLU A 43 -8.62 -27.50 -1.25
N MET A 44 -8.89 -27.48 -2.56
CA MET A 44 -7.91 -27.00 -3.55
C MET A 44 -7.51 -25.55 -3.30
N LEU A 45 -8.48 -24.65 -3.06
CA LEU A 45 -8.22 -23.26 -2.76
C LEU A 45 -7.44 -23.09 -1.46
N LYS A 46 -7.69 -23.90 -0.44
CA LYS A 46 -6.93 -23.88 0.82
C LYS A 46 -5.46 -24.23 0.57
N ARG A 47 -5.15 -25.24 -0.24
CA ARG A 47 -3.76 -25.57 -0.59
C ARG A 47 -3.04 -24.40 -1.26
N LEU A 48 -3.65 -23.78 -2.27
CA LEU A 48 -3.07 -22.58 -2.92
C LEU A 48 -2.90 -21.40 -1.96
N ILE A 49 -3.83 -21.22 -1.04
CA ILE A 49 -3.73 -20.19 -0.01
C ILE A 49 -2.58 -20.49 0.95
N ASP A 50 -2.43 -21.74 1.37
CA ASP A 50 -1.38 -22.18 2.30
C ASP A 50 0.02 -22.04 1.70
N GLU A 51 0.20 -22.48 0.46
CA GLU A 51 1.44 -22.32 -0.29
C GLU A 51 1.85 -20.88 -0.42
N GLU A 52 0.92 -20.00 -0.79
CA GLU A 52 1.23 -18.56 -0.93
C GLU A 52 1.41 -17.88 0.42
N TYR A 53 0.65 -18.27 1.45
CA TYR A 53 0.79 -17.74 2.80
C TYR A 53 2.14 -18.15 3.42
N THR A 54 2.64 -19.35 3.14
CA THR A 54 3.96 -19.78 3.59
C THR A 54 5.08 -18.93 2.98
N ARG A 55 4.93 -18.48 1.73
CA ARG A 55 5.88 -17.58 1.07
C ARG A 55 5.70 -16.12 1.53
N HIS A 56 4.45 -15.69 1.71
CA HIS A 56 4.09 -14.29 1.99
C HIS A 56 3.07 -14.19 3.13
N PRO A 57 3.46 -14.42 4.41
CA PRO A 57 2.54 -14.46 5.57
C PRO A 57 1.85 -13.10 5.85
N PHE A 58 2.33 -12.03 5.25
CA PHE A 58 1.73 -10.70 5.31
C PHE A 58 0.60 -10.48 4.27
N TYR A 59 0.29 -11.49 3.43
CA TYR A 59 -0.85 -11.39 2.51
C TYR A 59 -2.16 -11.59 3.25
N GLY A 60 -2.94 -10.51 3.36
CA GLY A 60 -4.33 -10.59 3.80
C GLY A 60 -5.26 -11.03 2.67
N SER A 61 -6.55 -11.23 3.02
CA SER A 61 -7.56 -11.75 2.08
C SER A 61 -7.67 -10.98 0.74
N ARG A 62 -7.32 -9.69 0.69
CA ARG A 62 -7.35 -8.89 -0.56
C ARG A 62 -6.24 -9.29 -1.52
N LYS A 63 -4.99 -9.38 -1.05
CA LYS A 63 -3.85 -9.83 -1.88
C LYS A 63 -3.99 -11.30 -2.26
N MET A 64 -4.52 -12.12 -1.36
CA MET A 64 -4.78 -13.54 -1.61
C MET A 64 -5.81 -13.76 -2.74
N VAL A 65 -6.86 -12.92 -2.83
CA VAL A 65 -7.80 -12.96 -3.99
C VAL A 65 -7.08 -12.66 -5.30
N VAL A 66 -6.15 -11.69 -5.30
CA VAL A 66 -5.35 -11.36 -6.50
C VAL A 66 -4.46 -12.53 -6.90
N HIS A 67 -3.79 -13.16 -5.93
CA HIS A 67 -2.97 -14.35 -6.17
C HIS A 67 -3.81 -15.49 -6.77
N LEU A 68 -4.93 -15.85 -6.16
CA LEU A 68 -5.83 -16.87 -6.67
C LEU A 68 -6.33 -16.55 -8.08
N GLY A 69 -6.58 -15.29 -8.39
CA GLY A 69 -6.94 -14.81 -9.73
C GLY A 69 -5.81 -15.03 -10.75
N ARG A 70 -4.56 -14.79 -10.38
CA ARG A 70 -3.37 -15.08 -11.22
C ARG A 70 -3.19 -16.60 -11.47
N CYS A 71 -3.59 -17.43 -10.48
CA CYS A 71 -3.63 -18.88 -10.62
C CYS A 71 -4.87 -19.39 -11.41
N GLY A 72 -5.66 -18.52 -12.04
CA GLY A 72 -6.84 -18.87 -12.81
C GLY A 72 -8.13 -19.07 -12.00
N HIS A 73 -8.11 -18.78 -10.69
CA HIS A 73 -9.27 -19.02 -9.82
C HIS A 73 -9.96 -17.69 -9.42
N ARG A 74 -11.05 -17.34 -10.09
CA ARG A 74 -11.91 -16.22 -9.67
C ARG A 74 -12.67 -16.57 -8.39
N VAL A 75 -12.29 -15.94 -7.27
CA VAL A 75 -12.85 -16.20 -5.94
C VAL A 75 -13.27 -14.89 -5.29
N ASN A 76 -14.46 -14.88 -4.68
CA ASN A 76 -14.92 -13.71 -3.90
C ASN A 76 -14.09 -13.58 -2.61
N ARG A 77 -13.77 -12.34 -2.23
CA ARG A 77 -13.04 -12.00 -1.00
C ARG A 77 -13.66 -12.62 0.25
N LYS A 78 -15.01 -12.64 0.37
CA LYS A 78 -15.70 -13.26 1.52
C LYS A 78 -15.39 -14.78 1.64
N ARG A 79 -15.32 -15.50 0.50
CA ARG A 79 -14.96 -16.94 0.47
C ARG A 79 -13.49 -17.09 0.88
N THR A 80 -12.57 -16.33 0.30
CA THR A 80 -11.14 -16.34 0.64
C THR A 80 -10.92 -16.06 2.13
N GLN A 81 -11.57 -15.03 2.68
CA GLN A 81 -11.48 -14.68 4.10
C GLN A 81 -12.01 -15.80 5.01
N ARG A 82 -13.10 -16.48 4.62
CA ARG A 82 -13.64 -17.63 5.34
C ARG A 82 -12.65 -18.80 5.33
N LEU A 83 -12.05 -19.10 4.18
CA LEU A 83 -11.05 -20.18 4.04
C LEU A 83 -9.81 -19.87 4.89
N MET A 84 -9.22 -18.68 4.78
CA MET A 84 -8.09 -18.28 5.61
C MET A 84 -8.42 -18.42 7.11
N ARG A 85 -9.59 -17.92 7.54
CA ARG A 85 -10.02 -18.05 8.95
C ARG A 85 -10.19 -19.49 9.39
N SER A 86 -10.70 -20.39 8.51
CA SER A 86 -10.84 -21.83 8.81
C SER A 86 -9.50 -22.54 8.97
N MET A 87 -8.43 -22.00 8.40
CA MET A 87 -7.04 -22.46 8.52
C MET A 87 -6.26 -21.76 9.64
N GLY A 88 -6.89 -20.82 10.36
CA GLY A 88 -6.22 -20.01 11.37
C GLY A 88 -5.29 -18.92 10.79
N LEU A 89 -5.36 -18.64 9.49
CA LEU A 89 -4.48 -17.71 8.81
C LEU A 89 -5.00 -16.28 8.88
N ALA A 90 -4.14 -15.36 9.32
CA ALA A 90 -4.39 -13.93 9.31
C ALA A 90 -3.16 -13.21 8.77
N GLY A 91 -3.34 -12.27 7.84
CA GLY A 91 -2.22 -11.47 7.34
C GLY A 91 -1.54 -10.72 8.47
N MET A 92 -0.23 -10.86 8.61
CA MET A 92 0.56 -10.17 9.63
C MET A 92 0.49 -8.66 9.44
N ALA A 93 0.13 -7.93 10.49
CA ALA A 93 -0.02 -6.47 10.48
C ALA A 93 0.52 -5.83 11.77
N PRO A 94 1.11 -4.60 11.69
CA PRO A 94 1.69 -3.93 12.85
C PRO A 94 0.66 -3.35 13.83
N GLY A 95 1.10 -3.17 15.09
CA GLY A 95 0.41 -2.41 16.13
C GLY A 95 0.55 -0.88 16.01
N PRO A 96 -0.01 -0.07 16.91
CA PRO A 96 0.06 1.40 16.90
C PRO A 96 1.44 1.99 17.21
N ASN A 97 1.74 3.20 16.74
CA ASN A 97 3.07 3.83 16.63
C ASN A 97 3.40 4.82 17.76
N THR A 98 4.73 5.01 18.11
CA THR A 98 5.19 5.77 19.30
C THR A 98 6.45 6.65 19.07
N SER A 99 6.54 7.55 18.07
CA SER A 99 7.75 8.37 17.85
C SER A 99 7.51 9.90 17.86
N TRP A 100 8.50 10.71 18.38
CA TRP A 100 8.46 12.17 18.57
C TRP A 100 9.69 12.85 17.93
N ALA A 101 9.56 14.10 17.44
CA ALA A 101 10.55 14.83 16.60
C ALA A 101 11.30 15.98 17.30
N HIS A 102 12.50 16.36 16.83
CA HIS A 102 13.44 17.36 17.41
C HIS A 102 13.55 18.67 16.59
N PRO A 103 13.90 19.83 17.21
CA PRO A 103 13.66 21.14 16.62
C PRO A 103 14.89 21.97 16.27
N GLN A 104 15.57 21.88 15.13
CA GLN A 104 16.44 22.96 14.57
C GLN A 104 17.01 22.62 13.18
N HIS A 105 16.46 23.11 12.06
CA HIS A 105 17.18 23.27 10.78
C HIS A 105 16.40 24.14 9.77
N LYS A 106 17.12 24.67 8.71
CA LYS A 106 16.54 25.47 7.63
C LYS A 106 15.60 24.63 6.77
N VAL A 107 14.35 25.04 6.69
CA VAL A 107 13.26 24.24 6.11
C VAL A 107 12.82 24.87 4.80
N TYR A 108 12.74 24.04 3.76
CA TYR A 108 12.07 24.40 2.51
C TYR A 108 10.54 24.23 2.66
N PRO A 109 9.75 25.04 1.92
CA PRO A 109 8.30 24.94 2.01
C PRO A 109 7.79 23.60 1.42
N TYR A 110 6.70 23.07 1.99
CA TYR A 110 6.00 21.91 1.42
C TYR A 110 5.17 22.35 0.21
N LEU A 111 5.46 21.80 -0.97
CA LEU A 111 4.91 22.23 -2.24
C LEU A 111 3.81 21.31 -2.80
N LEU A 112 3.62 20.12 -2.21
CA LEU A 112 2.86 19.02 -2.83
C LEU A 112 1.41 18.88 -2.34
N ARG A 113 0.93 19.81 -1.50
CA ARG A 113 -0.44 19.76 -1.00
C ARG A 113 -1.44 20.06 -2.11
N GLY A 114 -2.36 19.11 -2.36
CA GLY A 114 -3.37 19.25 -3.40
C GLY A 114 -2.83 19.21 -4.84
N VAL A 115 -1.54 18.91 -5.00
CA VAL A 115 -0.94 18.75 -6.33
C VAL A 115 -1.19 17.34 -6.84
N PRO A 116 -1.86 17.18 -7.98
CA PRO A 116 -2.03 15.87 -8.58
C PRO A 116 -0.70 15.38 -9.19
N VAL A 117 -0.29 14.18 -8.82
CA VAL A 117 0.85 13.49 -9.43
C VAL A 117 0.29 12.57 -10.50
N VAL A 118 0.55 12.87 -11.76
CA VAL A 118 -0.10 12.25 -12.93
C VAL A 118 0.87 11.54 -13.87
N ARG A 119 2.18 11.62 -13.62
CA ARG A 119 3.22 11.01 -14.46
C ARG A 119 4.42 10.53 -13.65
N VAL A 120 5.15 9.61 -14.22
CA VAL A 120 6.44 9.11 -13.70
C VAL A 120 7.45 10.26 -13.63
N ASN A 121 8.30 10.26 -12.62
CA ASN A 121 9.34 11.26 -12.35
C ASN A 121 8.80 12.68 -12.09
N GLN A 122 7.50 12.85 -11.83
CA GLN A 122 6.97 14.14 -11.42
C GLN A 122 7.37 14.46 -9.97
N VAL A 123 7.23 13.51 -9.07
CA VAL A 123 7.58 13.68 -7.66
C VAL A 123 8.29 12.43 -7.15
N TRP A 124 9.50 12.61 -6.65
CA TRP A 124 10.20 11.60 -5.86
C TRP A 124 10.21 11.98 -4.39
N SER A 125 10.30 10.99 -3.52
CA SER A 125 10.54 11.26 -2.11
C SER A 125 11.53 10.27 -1.50
N THR A 126 12.13 10.72 -0.40
CA THR A 126 13.11 9.95 0.38
C THR A 126 12.86 10.06 1.87
N GLY A 127 13.45 9.16 2.62
CA GLY A 127 13.53 9.17 4.07
C GLY A 127 14.55 8.15 4.54
N ILE A 128 14.89 8.17 5.82
CA ILE A 128 15.75 7.19 6.46
C ILE A 128 14.94 6.40 7.48
N THR A 129 15.16 5.09 7.53
CA THR A 129 14.62 4.26 8.60
C THR A 129 15.70 3.46 9.30
N TYR A 130 15.47 3.17 10.60
CA TYR A 130 16.35 2.36 11.42
C TYR A 130 15.93 0.90 11.32
N ILE A 131 16.90 0.02 11.11
CA ILE A 131 16.72 -1.43 11.14
C ILE A 131 17.57 -1.97 12.30
N ARG A 132 16.91 -2.63 13.25
CA ARG A 132 17.59 -3.28 14.37
C ARG A 132 18.18 -4.60 13.89
N LEU A 133 19.47 -4.77 14.15
CA LEU A 133 20.20 -6.02 13.98
C LEU A 133 20.47 -6.68 15.34
N ALA A 134 21.01 -7.90 15.35
CA ALA A 134 21.38 -8.57 16.59
C ALA A 134 22.38 -7.72 17.40
N ASN A 135 23.35 -7.10 16.74
CA ASN A 135 24.37 -6.25 17.33
C ASN A 135 24.33 -4.85 16.74
N GLY A 136 23.38 -3.99 17.19
CA GLY A 136 23.32 -2.59 16.77
C GLY A 136 22.19 -2.25 15.80
N PHE A 137 22.45 -1.26 14.95
CA PHE A 137 21.47 -0.74 14.00
C PHE A 137 22.11 -0.54 12.63
N ALA A 138 21.31 -0.71 11.59
CA ALA A 138 21.59 -0.24 10.24
C ALA A 138 20.60 0.87 9.86
N TYR A 139 21.04 1.76 8.99
CA TYR A 139 20.24 2.83 8.43
C TYR A 139 19.92 2.47 6.98
N LEU A 140 18.64 2.52 6.62
CA LEU A 140 18.20 2.30 5.25
C LEU A 140 17.62 3.60 4.73
N VAL A 141 18.17 4.10 3.62
CA VAL A 141 17.59 5.17 2.80
C VAL A 141 17.00 4.55 1.54
N ALA A 142 15.90 5.11 1.03
CA ALA A 142 15.35 4.74 -0.26
C ALA A 142 14.69 5.96 -0.93
N ILE A 143 14.65 5.93 -2.25
CA ILE A 143 13.97 6.91 -3.08
C ILE A 143 12.81 6.21 -3.80
N ILE A 144 11.63 6.80 -3.72
CA ILE A 144 10.42 6.26 -4.30
C ILE A 144 9.76 7.28 -5.25
N ASP A 145 9.34 6.82 -6.42
CA ASP A 145 8.49 7.60 -7.32
C ASP A 145 7.03 7.59 -6.85
N TRP A 146 6.43 8.76 -6.71
CA TRP A 146 5.07 8.88 -6.20
C TRP A 146 4.00 8.40 -7.16
N TYR A 147 4.25 8.47 -8.46
CA TYR A 147 3.29 8.00 -9.45
C TYR A 147 3.16 6.48 -9.45
N SER A 148 4.28 5.79 -9.60
CA SER A 148 4.34 4.33 -9.76
C SER A 148 4.53 3.57 -8.44
N ARG A 149 4.91 4.23 -7.36
CA ARG A 149 5.34 3.61 -6.09
C ARG A 149 6.62 2.76 -6.24
N ARG A 150 7.34 2.88 -7.35
CA ARG A 150 8.59 2.17 -7.59
C ARG A 150 9.68 2.69 -6.67
N VAL A 151 10.39 1.79 -6.02
CA VAL A 151 11.65 2.10 -5.34
C VAL A 151 12.71 2.20 -6.42
N LEU A 152 13.24 3.41 -6.61
CA LEU A 152 14.18 3.74 -7.68
C LEU A 152 15.61 3.39 -7.29
N SER A 153 15.98 3.72 -6.05
CA SER A 153 17.27 3.41 -5.47
C SER A 153 17.13 3.24 -3.95
N TRP A 154 18.04 2.50 -3.36
CA TRP A 154 18.15 2.32 -1.91
C TRP A 154 19.58 2.00 -1.49
N ARG A 155 19.94 2.39 -0.27
CA ARG A 155 21.26 2.08 0.31
C ARG A 155 21.15 1.80 1.80
N VAL A 156 22.07 0.97 2.30
CA VAL A 156 22.22 0.65 3.73
C VAL A 156 23.56 1.21 4.21
N SER A 157 23.54 1.79 5.40
CA SER A 157 24.77 2.27 6.07
C SER A 157 24.77 1.85 7.54
N ASN A 158 25.92 1.74 8.14
CA ASN A 158 26.13 1.62 9.58
C ASN A 158 26.31 2.99 10.27
N THR A 159 26.48 4.05 9.48
CA THR A 159 26.58 5.44 9.97
C THR A 159 25.44 6.28 9.40
N MET A 160 25.13 7.38 10.09
CA MET A 160 24.04 8.30 9.71
C MET A 160 24.57 9.54 9.00
N GLU A 161 25.61 9.40 8.19
CA GLU A 161 26.22 10.46 7.42
C GLU A 161 25.38 10.83 6.18
N ALA A 162 25.53 12.07 5.67
CA ALA A 162 24.77 12.49 4.49
C ALA A 162 25.22 11.78 3.18
N VAL A 163 26.47 11.29 3.14
CA VAL A 163 27.08 10.71 1.93
C VAL A 163 26.24 9.56 1.35
N PHE A 164 25.81 8.60 2.18
CA PHE A 164 25.03 7.46 1.65
C PHE A 164 23.65 7.88 1.11
N CYS A 165 23.10 9.02 1.57
CA CYS A 165 21.88 9.61 1.01
C CYS A 165 22.15 10.28 -0.33
N VAL A 166 23.29 10.97 -0.47
CA VAL A 166 23.74 11.59 -1.73
C VAL A 166 23.99 10.52 -2.78
N ASP A 167 24.73 9.49 -2.42
CA ASP A 167 24.98 8.36 -3.34
C ASP A 167 23.69 7.68 -3.81
N CYS A 168 22.72 7.51 -2.90
CA CYS A 168 21.40 6.95 -3.24
C CYS A 168 20.65 7.85 -4.23
N LEU A 169 20.74 9.19 -4.06
CA LEU A 169 20.14 10.16 -4.96
C LEU A 169 20.79 10.15 -6.35
N GLU A 170 22.13 10.16 -6.40
CA GLU A 170 22.87 10.14 -7.65
C GLU A 170 22.65 8.82 -8.43
N ASP A 171 22.56 7.68 -7.74
CA ASP A 171 22.20 6.40 -8.36
C ASP A 171 20.81 6.47 -9.00
N ALA A 172 19.80 6.99 -8.26
CA ALA A 172 18.44 7.11 -8.77
C ALA A 172 18.39 8.01 -10.01
N MET A 173 19.06 9.16 -9.96
CA MET A 173 19.08 10.10 -11.11
C MET A 173 19.80 9.51 -12.32
N ARG A 174 20.92 8.80 -12.12
CA ARG A 174 21.66 8.16 -13.21
C ARG A 174 20.83 7.10 -13.94
N GLU A 175 20.01 6.33 -13.21
CA GLU A 175 19.24 5.22 -13.79
C GLU A 175 17.87 5.65 -14.33
N HIS A 176 17.26 6.67 -13.74
CA HIS A 176 15.86 7.02 -14.02
C HIS A 176 15.64 8.45 -14.52
N GLY A 177 16.72 9.24 -14.62
CA GLY A 177 16.66 10.67 -14.92
C GLY A 177 16.27 11.52 -13.70
N ASN A 178 15.95 12.78 -13.89
CA ASN A 178 15.68 13.73 -12.82
C ASN A 178 14.18 13.88 -12.56
N PRO A 179 13.74 14.00 -11.28
CA PRO A 179 12.36 14.37 -10.95
C PRO A 179 12.15 15.88 -11.12
N GLU A 180 10.89 16.30 -11.27
CA GLU A 180 10.55 17.73 -11.24
C GLU A 180 10.57 18.28 -9.82
N VAL A 181 10.08 17.48 -8.86
CA VAL A 181 10.05 17.82 -7.44
C VAL A 181 10.62 16.68 -6.62
N PHE A 182 11.53 17.02 -5.71
CA PHE A 182 12.06 16.07 -4.73
C PHE A 182 11.58 16.44 -3.31
N ASN A 183 10.90 15.50 -2.66
CA ASN A 183 10.37 15.68 -1.30
C ASN A 183 11.18 14.89 -0.27
N SER A 184 11.52 15.51 0.84
CA SER A 184 12.20 14.86 1.97
C SER A 184 11.62 15.33 3.31
N ASP A 185 11.96 14.62 4.38
CA ASP A 185 11.78 15.16 5.73
C ASP A 185 12.83 16.25 6.03
N GLN A 186 12.75 16.82 7.24
CA GLN A 186 13.67 17.86 7.72
C GLN A 186 14.91 17.26 8.42
N GLY A 187 15.29 16.03 8.11
CA GLY A 187 16.48 15.37 8.65
C GLY A 187 17.76 16.11 8.28
N THR A 188 18.76 16.06 9.18
CA THR A 188 20.05 16.75 8.97
C THR A 188 20.76 16.33 7.69
N GLN A 189 20.56 15.08 7.27
CA GLN A 189 21.12 14.51 6.05
C GLN A 189 20.55 15.19 4.81
N PHE A 190 19.23 15.41 4.77
CA PHE A 190 18.53 16.00 3.64
C PHE A 190 18.58 17.54 3.60
N THR A 191 18.84 18.18 4.73
CA THR A 191 19.05 19.63 4.81
C THR A 191 20.51 20.02 4.63
N SER A 192 21.42 19.06 4.54
CA SER A 192 22.85 19.31 4.31
C SER A 192 23.09 19.98 2.95
N GLU A 193 24.15 20.77 2.87
CA GLU A 193 24.56 21.41 1.61
C GLU A 193 24.98 20.37 0.56
N ALA A 194 25.59 19.27 1.00
CA ALA A 194 25.94 18.15 0.12
C ALA A 194 24.72 17.59 -0.61
N PHE A 195 23.62 17.33 0.10
CA PHE A 195 22.41 16.78 -0.50
C PHE A 195 21.62 17.84 -1.30
N THR A 196 21.35 19.00 -0.71
CA THR A 196 20.60 20.07 -1.37
C THR A 196 21.38 20.68 -2.55
N GLY A 197 22.71 20.65 -2.51
CA GLY A 197 23.60 21.09 -3.58
C GLY A 197 23.44 20.25 -4.85
N VAL A 198 23.29 18.93 -4.72
CA VAL A 198 23.00 18.05 -5.86
C VAL A 198 21.66 18.44 -6.50
N LEU A 199 20.59 18.54 -5.71
CA LEU A 199 19.27 18.93 -6.22
C LEU A 199 19.26 20.28 -6.93
N LYS A 200 19.99 21.26 -6.39
CA LYS A 200 20.10 22.59 -6.98
C LYS A 200 20.91 22.59 -8.29
N ARG A 201 22.00 21.82 -8.35
CA ARG A 201 22.82 21.68 -9.56
C ARG A 201 22.03 21.09 -10.71
N GLU A 202 21.11 20.17 -10.42
CA GLU A 202 20.25 19.49 -11.39
C GLU A 202 18.90 20.22 -11.58
N GLU A 203 18.76 21.45 -11.05
CA GLU A 203 17.56 22.29 -11.18
C GLU A 203 16.26 21.63 -10.64
N ILE A 204 16.39 20.68 -9.70
CA ILE A 204 15.27 19.97 -9.11
C ILE A 204 14.61 20.81 -8.03
N THR A 205 13.30 20.97 -8.08
CA THR A 205 12.53 21.71 -7.07
C THR A 205 12.52 20.97 -5.75
N ILE A 206 12.96 21.62 -4.66
CA ILE A 206 13.03 21.01 -3.33
C ILE A 206 11.74 21.29 -2.56
N SER A 207 11.12 20.23 -2.04
CA SER A 207 9.99 20.26 -1.11
C SER A 207 10.37 19.56 0.18
N MET A 208 9.95 20.09 1.33
CA MET A 208 10.19 19.45 2.64
C MET A 208 8.90 19.37 3.45
N ASP A 209 8.74 18.27 4.16
CA ASP A 209 7.58 18.03 5.02
C ASP A 209 7.38 19.13 6.06
N GLY A 210 6.15 19.46 6.35
CA GLY A 210 5.81 20.35 7.45
C GLY A 210 6.08 19.68 8.81
N ARG A 211 6.49 20.48 9.81
CA ARG A 211 6.74 19.99 11.18
C ARG A 211 5.52 19.26 11.75
N GLY A 212 5.70 18.01 12.17
CA GLY A 212 4.64 17.19 12.78
C GLY A 212 3.57 16.68 11.80
N ARG A 213 3.81 16.73 10.49
CA ARG A 213 2.88 16.29 9.45
C ARG A 213 3.35 15.00 8.81
N ALA A 214 3.10 13.87 9.48
CA ALA A 214 3.42 12.54 8.98
C ALA A 214 2.78 12.18 7.61
N PHE A 215 1.78 12.95 7.16
CA PHE A 215 1.13 12.72 5.86
C PHE A 215 1.91 13.32 4.68
N ASP A 216 2.80 14.27 4.91
CA ASP A 216 3.51 14.97 3.84
C ASP A 216 4.54 14.04 3.15
N ASN A 217 4.99 12.94 3.81
CA ASN A 217 5.86 11.90 3.23
C ASN A 217 5.26 10.48 3.35
N ILE A 218 3.95 10.38 3.22
CA ILE A 218 3.20 9.14 3.48
C ILE A 218 3.67 7.95 2.64
N PHE A 219 4.24 8.18 1.44
CA PHE A 219 4.66 7.09 0.55
C PHE A 219 5.92 6.39 1.06
N VAL A 220 6.90 7.15 1.54
CA VAL A 220 8.12 6.60 2.17
C VAL A 220 7.79 5.95 3.51
N GLU A 221 6.95 6.58 4.33
CA GLU A 221 6.50 5.98 5.59
C GLU A 221 5.76 4.66 5.36
N ARG A 222 4.96 4.60 4.31
CA ARG A 222 4.27 3.38 3.91
C ARG A 222 5.25 2.31 3.41
N LEU A 223 6.31 2.71 2.71
CA LEU A 223 7.39 1.83 2.28
C LEU A 223 8.10 1.23 3.50
N TRP A 224 8.48 2.06 4.49
CA TRP A 224 9.13 1.58 5.72
C TRP A 224 8.29 0.57 6.47
N ARG A 225 7.00 0.81 6.55
CA ARG A 225 6.08 -0.15 7.13
C ARG A 225 6.08 -1.48 6.38
N SER A 226 6.08 -1.45 5.05
CA SER A 226 6.12 -2.66 4.22
C SER A 226 7.45 -3.40 4.41
N VAL A 227 8.59 -2.74 4.26
CA VAL A 227 9.92 -3.32 4.44
C VAL A 227 10.06 -3.99 5.81
N LYS A 228 9.71 -3.28 6.89
CA LYS A 228 9.87 -3.81 8.25
C LYS A 228 8.99 -5.02 8.51
N HIS A 229 7.73 -5.02 8.09
CA HIS A 229 6.78 -6.08 8.43
C HIS A 229 6.67 -7.19 7.40
N GLU A 230 7.09 -6.95 6.18
CA GLU A 230 7.04 -7.96 5.12
C GLU A 230 8.38 -8.68 4.95
N ASP A 231 9.49 -8.09 5.47
CA ASP A 231 10.84 -8.66 5.32
C ASP A 231 11.64 -8.64 6.62
N VAL A 232 12.02 -7.47 7.15
CA VAL A 232 12.98 -7.34 8.25
C VAL A 232 12.58 -8.09 9.51
N TYR A 233 11.33 -7.94 9.96
CA TYR A 233 10.84 -8.60 11.19
C TYR A 233 10.56 -10.09 10.99
N LEU A 234 10.40 -10.55 9.76
CA LEU A 234 10.22 -11.98 9.48
C LEU A 234 11.55 -12.72 9.46
N ASN A 235 12.59 -12.08 8.92
CA ASN A 235 13.88 -12.72 8.73
C ASN A 235 14.86 -12.50 9.90
N GLY A 236 14.70 -11.41 10.68
CA GLY A 236 15.49 -11.18 11.89
C GLY A 236 17.00 -11.12 11.63
N TYR A 237 17.43 -10.35 10.64
CA TYR A 237 18.82 -10.25 10.19
C TYR A 237 19.79 -9.95 11.33
N ALA A 238 20.87 -10.72 11.42
CA ALA A 238 21.90 -10.54 12.42
C ALA A 238 22.99 -9.55 11.98
N THR A 239 23.31 -9.52 10.69
CA THR A 239 24.41 -8.74 10.11
C THR A 239 23.93 -7.82 8.98
N ILE A 240 24.75 -6.80 8.65
CA ILE A 240 24.50 -5.92 7.51
C ILE A 240 24.56 -6.68 6.18
N GLY A 241 25.46 -7.68 6.07
CA GLY A 241 25.57 -8.50 4.87
C GLY A 241 24.31 -9.32 4.60
N GLU A 242 23.74 -9.96 5.63
CA GLU A 242 22.47 -10.67 5.53
C GLU A 242 21.32 -9.70 5.18
N LEU A 243 21.28 -8.53 5.83
CA LEU A 243 20.30 -7.50 5.55
C LEU A 243 20.37 -7.03 4.09
N LEU A 244 21.55 -6.79 3.54
CA LEU A 244 21.75 -6.38 2.14
C LEU A 244 21.23 -7.43 1.17
N ILE A 245 21.54 -8.71 1.39
CA ILE A 245 21.04 -9.82 0.56
C ILE A 245 19.52 -9.90 0.64
N GLY A 246 18.94 -9.79 1.83
CA GLY A 246 17.50 -9.83 2.04
C GLY A 246 16.79 -8.65 1.37
N LEU A 247 17.27 -7.43 1.60
CA LEU A 247 16.67 -6.23 1.00
C LEU A 247 16.78 -6.22 -0.53
N THR A 248 17.85 -6.76 -1.11
CA THR A 248 17.97 -6.92 -2.57
C THR A 248 16.85 -7.79 -3.11
N LYS A 249 16.58 -8.92 -2.49
CA LYS A 249 15.46 -9.80 -2.86
C LYS A 249 14.11 -9.12 -2.62
N TYR A 250 13.98 -8.45 -1.47
CA TYR A 250 12.72 -7.79 -1.11
C TYR A 250 12.37 -6.65 -2.06
N PHE A 251 13.31 -5.78 -2.43
CA PHE A 251 13.01 -4.68 -3.34
C PHE A 251 12.77 -5.15 -4.78
N ALA A 252 13.44 -6.21 -5.22
CA ALA A 252 13.09 -6.87 -6.48
C ALA A 252 11.64 -7.40 -6.46
N PHE A 253 11.25 -8.11 -5.41
CA PHE A 253 9.87 -8.55 -5.19
C PHE A 253 8.89 -7.38 -5.08
N TYR A 254 9.22 -6.34 -4.30
CA TYR A 254 8.37 -5.16 -4.10
C TYR A 254 8.05 -4.47 -5.42
N ASN A 255 9.04 -4.26 -6.28
CA ASN A 255 8.90 -3.58 -7.55
C ASN A 255 8.25 -4.48 -8.63
N GLY A 256 8.70 -5.72 -8.76
CA GLY A 256 8.36 -6.59 -9.89
C GLY A 256 7.18 -7.54 -9.67
N GLU A 257 6.91 -7.95 -8.42
CA GLU A 257 5.95 -9.01 -8.16
C GLU A 257 4.80 -8.59 -7.23
N ARG A 258 5.09 -7.72 -6.26
CA ARG A 258 4.15 -7.35 -5.21
C ARG A 258 2.97 -6.54 -5.76
N PRO A 259 1.70 -7.03 -5.63
CA PRO A 259 0.55 -6.26 -6.08
C PRO A 259 0.26 -5.07 -5.15
N HIS A 260 0.10 -3.89 -5.73
CA HIS A 260 -0.23 -2.66 -5.02
C HIS A 260 -1.69 -2.28 -5.19
N GLN A 261 -2.45 -2.25 -4.09
CA GLN A 261 -3.88 -1.91 -4.14
C GLN A 261 -4.13 -0.51 -4.72
N ALA A 262 -3.26 0.47 -4.40
CA ALA A 262 -3.36 1.83 -4.91
C ALA A 262 -3.06 1.95 -6.41
N LEU A 263 -2.48 0.91 -7.01
CA LEU A 263 -2.18 0.81 -8.44
C LEU A 263 -3.12 -0.19 -9.15
N GLY A 264 -4.31 -0.41 -8.63
CA GLY A 264 -5.24 -1.41 -9.18
C GLY A 264 -4.70 -2.84 -9.14
N ASN A 265 -3.83 -3.16 -8.16
CA ASN A 265 -3.10 -4.43 -8.01
C ASN A 265 -2.04 -4.69 -9.09
N GLN A 266 -1.64 -3.68 -9.83
CA GLN A 266 -0.44 -3.75 -10.67
C GLN A 266 0.82 -3.67 -9.81
N THR A 267 1.97 -4.08 -10.38
CA THR A 267 3.27 -3.92 -9.75
C THR A 267 3.84 -2.52 -10.04
N PRO A 268 4.70 -1.97 -9.16
CA PRO A 268 5.38 -0.71 -9.42
C PRO A 268 6.14 -0.66 -10.74
N ASP A 269 6.85 -1.75 -11.11
CA ASP A 269 7.59 -1.84 -12.37
C ASP A 269 6.66 -1.76 -13.59
N ALA A 270 5.53 -2.47 -13.56
CA ALA A 270 4.56 -2.43 -14.65
C ALA A 270 4.00 -1.01 -14.85
N VAL A 271 3.65 -0.31 -13.76
CA VAL A 271 3.12 1.06 -13.83
C VAL A 271 4.19 2.04 -14.26
N HIS A 272 5.43 1.89 -13.78
CA HIS A 272 6.56 2.74 -14.15
C HIS A 272 6.92 2.61 -15.62
N ALA A 273 7.01 1.38 -16.13
CA ALA A 273 7.35 1.09 -17.52
C ALA A 273 6.25 1.55 -18.50
N ASN A 274 4.99 1.24 -18.18
CA ASN A 274 3.85 1.56 -19.03
C ASN A 274 3.41 3.04 -18.91
N ARG A 275 3.90 3.76 -17.90
CA ARG A 275 3.52 5.14 -17.57
C ARG A 275 2.00 5.34 -17.45
N ALA A 276 1.29 4.30 -17.00
CA ALA A 276 -0.16 4.26 -16.88
C ALA A 276 -0.61 3.51 -15.61
N GLY A 277 -1.77 3.86 -15.07
CA GLY A 277 -2.36 3.19 -13.89
C GLY A 277 -1.80 3.64 -12.56
N GLY A 278 -0.93 4.65 -12.53
CA GLY A 278 -0.40 5.28 -11.33
C GLY A 278 -1.15 6.55 -10.96
N GLY A 279 -0.61 7.23 -9.95
CA GLY A 279 -1.08 8.54 -9.52
C GLY A 279 -1.06 8.74 -8.01
N ALA A 280 -1.03 10.00 -7.60
CA ALA A 280 -1.11 10.40 -6.21
C ALA A 280 -1.69 11.81 -6.08
N MET A 281 -2.35 12.06 -4.97
CA MET A 281 -2.71 13.39 -4.51
C MET A 281 -2.78 13.37 -2.99
N ILE A 282 -2.08 14.29 -2.33
CA ILE A 282 -2.19 14.48 -0.88
C ILE A 282 -3.17 15.60 -0.61
N VAL A 283 -4.30 15.24 0.01
CA VAL A 283 -5.36 16.19 0.40
C VAL A 283 -5.44 16.23 1.91
N ASP A 284 -5.42 17.43 2.49
CA ASP A 284 -5.56 17.64 3.92
C ASP A 284 -7.03 17.59 4.34
N LYS A 285 -7.37 16.70 5.28
CA LYS A 285 -8.75 16.55 5.79
C LYS A 285 -9.23 17.74 6.63
N TYR A 286 -8.29 18.49 7.21
CA TYR A 286 -8.59 19.50 8.24
C TYR A 286 -7.95 20.87 7.99
N GLY A 287 -7.36 21.08 6.81
CA GLY A 287 -6.49 22.23 6.56
C GLY A 287 -7.13 23.32 5.71
N ALA A 288 -6.83 24.53 6.08
CA ALA A 288 -7.07 25.74 5.33
C ALA A 288 -6.62 25.63 3.85
N THR A 289 -7.31 26.36 2.99
CA THR A 289 -7.12 26.52 1.54
C THR A 289 -5.69 26.34 1.06
N PRO A 290 -5.42 25.52 0.03
CA PRO A 290 -4.07 25.32 -0.51
C PRO A 290 -3.49 26.64 -1.00
N GLY A 291 -2.29 26.98 -0.57
CA GLY A 291 -1.49 27.99 -1.23
C GLY A 291 -1.11 27.48 -2.61
N LEU A 292 -1.73 27.99 -3.66
CA LEU A 292 -1.35 27.70 -5.04
C LEU A 292 0.10 28.15 -5.29
N PRO A 293 0.91 27.37 -6.01
CA PRO A 293 2.18 27.81 -6.56
C PRO A 293 1.96 29.05 -7.41
N ILE A 294 2.83 30.01 -7.33
CA ILE A 294 2.73 31.34 -7.95
C ILE A 294 2.49 31.30 -9.48
N ALA A 295 2.78 30.20 -10.14
CA ALA A 295 2.61 29.99 -11.58
C ALA A 295 1.20 29.59 -12.06
N LEU A 296 0.24 29.33 -11.15
CA LEU A 296 -1.12 28.89 -11.51
C LEU A 296 -2.23 29.76 -10.89
N ARG A 297 -1.95 31.04 -10.59
CA ARG A 297 -2.97 31.98 -10.17
C ARG A 297 -3.65 32.62 -11.38
N SER A 298 -4.51 31.89 -12.05
CA SER A 298 -5.61 32.50 -12.79
C SER A 298 -6.80 31.53 -12.79
N THR A 299 -7.90 32.01 -12.22
CA THR A 299 -9.27 31.51 -12.27
C THR A 299 -9.59 30.16 -11.58
N ALA A 300 -10.12 30.24 -10.34
CA ALA A 300 -11.19 29.36 -9.88
C ALA A 300 -11.86 29.92 -8.61
N THR A 301 -13.11 30.22 -8.72
CA THR A 301 -14.08 30.56 -7.67
C THR A 301 -14.61 29.28 -7.00
N ALA A 302 -14.70 29.34 -5.65
CA ALA A 302 -15.60 28.64 -4.70
C ALA A 302 -16.27 27.31 -5.09
N PHE A 303 -16.06 26.27 -4.29
CA PHE A 303 -17.07 25.55 -3.51
C PHE A 303 -16.40 24.47 -2.64
N GLY A 304 -16.81 24.36 -1.38
CA GLY A 304 -16.26 23.44 -0.39
C GLY A 304 -16.95 22.08 -0.44
N GLU A 305 -16.14 21.08 -0.22
CA GLU A 305 -16.33 19.86 0.56
C GLU A 305 -15.18 18.89 0.23
N VAL A 306 -14.45 18.44 1.27
CA VAL A 306 -13.22 17.68 1.07
C VAL A 306 -13.50 16.22 1.41
N ARG A 307 -13.60 15.38 0.38
CA ARG A 307 -13.60 13.92 0.49
C ARG A 307 -12.20 13.37 0.19
N ILE A 308 -11.70 12.45 1.01
CA ILE A 308 -10.51 11.67 0.65
C ILE A 308 -10.94 10.58 -0.31
N GLU A 309 -10.70 10.77 -1.56
CA GLU A 309 -10.75 9.73 -2.56
C GLU A 309 -9.32 9.38 -3.03
N ILE A 310 -8.93 8.13 -2.78
CA ILE A 310 -7.87 7.52 -3.56
C ILE A 310 -8.55 7.10 -4.85
N GLN A 311 -8.67 8.02 -5.79
CA GLN A 311 -9.21 7.71 -7.11
C GLN A 311 -8.13 7.00 -7.92
N SER A 312 -8.33 5.69 -8.17
CA SER A 312 -7.83 5.06 -9.36
C SER A 312 -8.64 5.65 -10.53
N ALA A 313 -7.98 6.38 -11.42
CA ALA A 313 -8.60 6.88 -12.65
C ALA A 313 -9.01 5.69 -13.51
N MET A 314 -10.24 5.21 -13.37
CA MET A 314 -10.91 4.40 -14.39
C MET A 314 -11.54 5.37 -15.37
N GLN A 315 -10.87 5.65 -16.47
CA GLN A 315 -11.52 6.23 -17.65
C GLN A 315 -12.39 5.14 -18.29
N ASN A 316 -13.70 5.29 -18.14
CA ASN A 316 -14.69 4.60 -18.96
C ASN A 316 -14.59 5.15 -20.40
N THR A 317 -13.91 4.44 -21.26
CA THR A 317 -14.04 4.61 -22.70
C THR A 317 -15.35 3.93 -23.13
N LYS A 318 -16.41 4.69 -23.29
CA LYS A 318 -17.62 4.23 -23.98
C LYS A 318 -17.24 4.03 -25.45
N ILE A 319 -17.08 2.80 -25.85
CA ILE A 319 -17.06 2.40 -27.27
C ILE A 319 -18.51 2.41 -27.72
N GLY A 320 -18.84 3.39 -28.60
CA GLY A 320 -20.12 3.46 -29.23
C GLY A 320 -20.33 2.27 -30.16
N ALA A 321 -21.44 1.59 -29.99
CA ALA A 321 -21.91 0.56 -30.89
C ALA A 321 -22.37 1.23 -32.20
N ALA A 322 -21.75 0.86 -33.31
CA ALA A 322 -22.26 1.17 -34.65
C ALA A 322 -23.28 0.11 -35.06
N PRO A 323 -24.34 0.47 -35.79
CA PRO A 323 -25.39 -0.47 -36.15
C PRO A 323 -24.98 -1.40 -37.29
N SER A 324 -25.26 -2.67 -37.12
CA SER A 324 -25.11 -3.69 -38.16
C SER A 324 -26.13 -3.49 -39.27
N SER A 325 -25.65 -3.16 -40.46
CA SER A 325 -26.43 -3.28 -41.69
C SER A 325 -26.38 -4.72 -42.21
N CYS A 326 -27.53 -5.33 -42.24
CA CYS A 326 -27.83 -6.60 -42.90
C CYS A 326 -27.74 -6.46 -44.43
N VAL A 327 -26.81 -7.17 -45.08
CA VAL A 327 -26.86 -7.37 -46.52
C VAL A 327 -27.11 -8.87 -46.77
N LYS A 328 -28.29 -9.16 -47.28
CA LYS A 328 -28.64 -10.40 -47.93
C LYS A 328 -27.94 -10.40 -49.27
N SER A 329 -27.25 -11.48 -49.61
CA SER A 329 -26.94 -11.80 -51.02
C SER A 329 -27.37 -13.22 -51.28
N SER A 330 -28.29 -13.30 -52.19
CA SER A 330 -28.85 -14.49 -52.83
C SER A 330 -27.87 -15.09 -53.84
N ALA A 331 -28.08 -16.37 -54.04
CA ALA A 331 -27.40 -17.30 -54.89
C ALA A 331 -27.25 -16.90 -56.37
N THR A 332 -26.18 -17.29 -56.99
CA THR A 332 -26.14 -18.21 -58.14
C THR A 332 -24.85 -19.00 -58.12
#